data_be281db6a8b5fe9c40a05927e32b798b
#
_entry.id   be281db6a8b5fe9c40a05927e32b798b
#
_cell.length_a   1.000
_cell.length_b   1.000
_cell.length_c   1.000
_cell.angle_alpha   90.00
_cell.angle_beta   90.00
_cell.angle_gamma   90.00
#
_symmetry.space_group_name_H-M   'P 1'
#
loop_
_entity.id
_entity.type
_entity.pdbx_description
1 polymer ?
#
loop_
_entity_poly.entity_id
_entity_poly.type
_entity_poly.pdbx_seq_one_letter_code
_entity_poly.pdbx_strand_id
1 'polypeptide(L)'
;LEKTKADVYSFYIDMRTNQKGYEEFYQRLLEEGMHFVRGKVAEVTDAARGPQEQGKLIVQVEDTLLGKQRRIPVDMVVLMGAIEPQADAKELGLKCGISCSMAGWYTERHPKLDPVATMTDGVFVAGVCQGAKDIPASVAQGAAAAARVMGMITKGKVMIEPIVATINEEACSGCRICNNMCPYNAIEYDEEKGVSRVISSMCKGCGTCVAACPAGVITGAHFNNQQIFAQIEGSLWDAKPSGGNGDRGAAPAPAPEPEPAVS
;
A
#
# COMPACT_ATOMS: atom_id res chain seq x y z
N LEU A 1 31.93 -17.69 11.10
CA LEU A 1 32.31 -19.10 10.87
C LEU A 1 33.53 -19.20 9.93
N GLU A 2 33.39 -19.00 8.64
CA GLU A 2 34.45 -19.26 7.64
C GLU A 2 35.78 -18.56 7.92
N LYS A 3 35.75 -17.29 8.33
CA LYS A 3 36.98 -16.47 8.50
C LYS A 3 37.54 -16.50 9.90
N THR A 4 36.68 -16.64 10.91
CA THR A 4 37.11 -16.49 12.35
C THR A 4 37.11 -17.77 13.13
N LYS A 5 36.50 -18.85 12.59
CA LYS A 5 36.23 -20.11 13.30
C LYS A 5 35.54 -19.91 14.67
N ALA A 6 34.75 -18.84 14.77
CA ALA A 6 34.02 -18.54 16.00
C ALA A 6 32.75 -19.41 16.09
N ASP A 7 32.37 -19.78 17.29
CA ASP A 7 31.07 -20.37 17.58
C ASP A 7 30.01 -19.28 17.47
N VAL A 8 29.05 -19.45 16.55
CA VAL A 8 28.02 -18.45 16.29
C VAL A 8 26.67 -18.97 16.74
N TYR A 9 25.99 -18.17 17.55
CA TYR A 9 24.64 -18.43 18.03
C TYR A 9 23.67 -17.44 17.41
N SER A 10 22.57 -17.92 16.83
CA SER A 10 21.45 -17.11 16.37
C SER A 10 20.23 -17.38 17.25
N PHE A 11 19.74 -16.35 17.91
CA PHE A 11 18.51 -16.42 18.69
C PHE A 11 17.35 -15.88 17.86
N TYR A 12 16.28 -16.65 17.71
CA TYR A 12 15.17 -16.30 16.83
C TYR A 12 13.83 -16.73 17.42
N ILE A 13 12.77 -16.02 17.05
CA ILE A 13 11.39 -16.37 17.40
C ILE A 13 10.81 -17.27 16.31
N ASP A 14 10.81 -16.79 15.06
CA ASP A 14 10.36 -17.53 13.88
C ASP A 14 11.41 -17.42 12.77
N MET A 15 11.82 -18.57 12.23
CA MET A 15 12.70 -18.61 11.06
C MET A 15 11.86 -18.39 9.80
N ARG A 16 12.31 -17.45 8.96
CA ARG A 16 11.64 -17.13 7.69
C ARG A 16 12.66 -17.12 6.56
N THR A 17 12.56 -18.11 5.69
CA THR A 17 13.46 -18.33 4.55
C THR A 17 12.71 -18.30 3.22
N ASN A 18 11.75 -17.39 3.09
CA ASN A 18 10.79 -17.34 1.99
C ASN A 18 11.32 -16.72 0.68
N GLN A 19 12.57 -16.25 0.65
CA GLN A 19 13.19 -15.74 -0.56
C GLN A 19 14.11 -16.76 -1.22
N LYS A 20 14.39 -16.56 -2.53
CA LYS A 20 15.24 -17.46 -3.30
C LYS A 20 16.63 -17.57 -2.67
N GLY A 21 17.07 -18.80 -2.41
CA GLY A 21 18.39 -19.12 -1.88
C GLY A 21 18.52 -18.97 -0.36
N TYR A 22 17.48 -18.56 0.36
CA TYR A 22 17.56 -18.38 1.83
C TYR A 22 17.43 -19.71 2.57
N GLU A 23 16.64 -20.64 2.05
CA GLU A 23 16.55 -21.99 2.65
C GLU A 23 17.88 -22.73 2.48
N GLU A 24 18.48 -22.69 1.30
CA GLU A 24 19.77 -23.30 1.03
C GLU A 24 20.89 -22.67 1.88
N PHE A 25 20.82 -21.34 2.10
CA PHE A 25 21.73 -20.65 2.99
C PHE A 25 21.58 -21.10 4.45
N TYR A 26 20.34 -21.25 4.92
CA TYR A 26 20.06 -21.74 6.27
C TYR A 26 20.56 -23.17 6.46
N GLN A 27 20.32 -24.07 5.53
CA GLN A 27 20.80 -25.46 5.57
C GLN A 27 22.33 -25.50 5.62
N ARG A 28 23.01 -24.71 4.77
CA ARG A 28 24.46 -24.62 4.80
C ARG A 28 25.00 -24.15 6.15
N LEU A 29 24.38 -23.16 6.78
CA LEU A 29 24.80 -22.68 8.10
C LEU A 29 24.63 -23.74 9.18
N LEU A 30 23.60 -24.56 9.11
CA LEU A 30 23.43 -25.72 9.99
C LEU A 30 24.53 -26.76 9.81
N GLU A 31 24.89 -27.07 8.56
CA GLU A 31 25.97 -28.01 8.24
C GLU A 31 27.35 -27.47 8.70
N GLU A 32 27.57 -26.16 8.65
CA GLU A 32 28.77 -25.49 9.12
C GLU A 32 28.81 -25.35 10.67
N GLY A 33 27.80 -25.83 11.39
CA GLY A 33 27.78 -25.89 12.85
C GLY A 33 27.30 -24.60 13.52
N MET A 34 26.59 -23.71 12.82
CA MET A 34 25.96 -22.57 13.48
C MET A 34 24.83 -23.01 14.41
N HIS A 35 24.80 -22.46 15.63
CA HIS A 35 23.79 -22.79 16.62
C HIS A 35 22.55 -21.89 16.47
N PHE A 36 21.42 -22.49 16.13
CA PHE A 36 20.13 -21.82 16.08
C PHE A 36 19.31 -22.15 17.33
N VAL A 37 19.04 -21.14 18.16
CA VAL A 37 18.28 -21.28 19.41
C VAL A 37 16.93 -20.57 19.25
N ARG A 38 15.86 -21.36 19.23
CA ARG A 38 14.52 -20.78 19.16
C ARG A 38 14.09 -20.23 20.51
N GLY A 39 14.01 -18.92 20.62
CA GLY A 39 13.60 -18.25 21.84
C GLY A 39 13.92 -16.77 21.81
N LYS A 40 13.22 -16.02 22.66
CA LYS A 40 13.49 -14.59 22.84
C LYS A 40 14.56 -14.41 23.90
N VAL A 41 15.61 -13.67 23.58
CA VAL A 41 16.61 -13.26 24.57
C VAL A 41 15.94 -12.35 25.60
N ALA A 42 16.02 -12.75 26.85
CA ALA A 42 15.45 -12.01 27.97
C ALA A 42 16.38 -10.92 28.47
N GLU A 43 17.69 -11.22 28.53
CA GLU A 43 18.69 -10.31 29.06
C GLU A 43 20.06 -10.63 28.49
N VAL A 44 20.89 -9.61 28.35
CA VAL A 44 22.32 -9.71 28.16
C VAL A 44 23.00 -9.02 29.35
N THR A 45 23.82 -9.75 30.09
CA THR A 45 24.44 -9.28 31.33
C THR A 45 25.91 -9.65 31.38
N ASP A 46 26.71 -8.99 32.22
CA ASP A 46 28.08 -9.33 32.57
C ASP A 46 28.16 -9.97 33.95
N ALA A 47 27.03 -10.19 34.64
CA ALA A 47 26.94 -10.78 35.97
C ALA A 47 27.26 -12.29 35.94
N ALA A 48 28.52 -12.63 36.01
CA ALA A 48 29.02 -14.00 36.03
C ALA A 48 28.57 -14.75 37.28
N ARG A 49 28.08 -16.00 37.11
CA ARG A 49 27.73 -16.92 38.20
C ARG A 49 28.79 -18.00 38.46
N GLY A 50 29.79 -18.09 37.59
CA GLY A 50 30.84 -19.10 37.71
C GLY A 50 32.09 -18.73 36.89
N PRO A 51 33.18 -19.51 37.07
CA PRO A 51 34.45 -19.20 36.40
C PRO A 51 34.41 -19.14 34.88
N GLN A 52 33.51 -19.92 34.28
CA GLN A 52 33.35 -19.96 32.80
C GLN A 52 32.68 -18.72 32.22
N GLU A 53 31.98 -17.95 33.05
CA GLU A 53 31.25 -16.73 32.65
C GLU A 53 32.10 -15.46 32.92
N GLN A 54 33.22 -15.58 33.65
CA GLN A 54 34.03 -14.42 34.00
C GLN A 54 34.64 -13.75 32.77
N GLY A 55 34.46 -12.42 32.69
CA GLY A 55 34.96 -11.60 31.57
C GLY A 55 34.20 -11.76 30.25
N LYS A 56 33.06 -12.45 30.27
CA LYS A 56 32.18 -12.64 29.08
C LYS A 56 30.85 -11.97 29.27
N LEU A 57 30.18 -11.70 28.14
CA LEU A 57 28.76 -11.35 28.09
C LEU A 57 27.95 -12.64 28.20
N ILE A 58 26.91 -12.64 29.00
CA ILE A 58 26.04 -13.80 29.20
C ILE A 58 24.68 -13.51 28.59
N VAL A 59 24.31 -14.27 27.58
CA VAL A 59 22.97 -14.22 26.96
C VAL A 59 22.06 -15.17 27.72
N GLN A 60 20.99 -14.62 28.31
CA GLN A 60 19.94 -15.38 28.96
C GLN A 60 18.76 -15.54 28.00
N VAL A 61 18.42 -16.76 27.70
CA VAL A 61 17.37 -17.10 26.75
C VAL A 61 16.60 -18.33 27.21
N GLU A 62 15.30 -18.35 26.96
CA GLU A 62 14.51 -19.55 27.05
C GLU A 62 14.57 -20.27 25.67
N ASP A 63 15.19 -21.47 25.70
CA ASP A 63 15.18 -22.35 24.53
C ASP A 63 13.81 -23.06 24.48
N THR A 64 12.91 -22.57 23.65
CA THR A 64 11.52 -23.06 23.59
C THR A 64 11.40 -24.47 23.01
N LEU A 65 12.38 -24.95 22.27
CA LEU A 65 12.38 -26.33 21.76
C LEU A 65 12.82 -27.31 22.83
N LEU A 66 13.72 -26.92 23.71
CA LEU A 66 14.18 -27.74 24.82
C LEU A 66 13.37 -27.53 26.11
N GLY A 67 12.53 -26.49 26.16
CA GLY A 67 11.80 -26.10 27.38
C GLY A 67 12.67 -25.71 28.55
N LYS A 68 13.86 -25.15 28.29
CA LYS A 68 14.86 -24.84 29.30
C LYS A 68 15.39 -23.41 29.15
N GLN A 69 15.64 -22.79 30.31
CA GLN A 69 16.41 -21.55 30.32
C GLN A 69 17.92 -21.87 30.17
N ARG A 70 18.57 -21.11 29.29
CA ARG A 70 20.00 -21.22 29.01
C ARG A 70 20.69 -19.92 29.33
N ARG A 71 21.92 -20.05 29.82
CA ARG A 71 22.88 -18.97 30.00
C ARG A 71 24.09 -19.30 29.13
N ILE A 72 24.33 -18.51 28.13
CA ILE A 72 25.34 -18.76 27.11
C ILE A 72 26.39 -17.64 27.21
N PRO A 73 27.61 -17.94 27.68
CA PRO A 73 28.69 -16.98 27.71
C PRO A 73 29.24 -16.77 26.29
N VAL A 74 29.37 -15.51 25.89
CA VAL A 74 29.83 -15.10 24.56
C VAL A 74 30.82 -13.94 24.68
N ASP A 75 31.69 -13.78 23.69
CA ASP A 75 32.66 -12.70 23.64
C ASP A 75 32.07 -11.43 23.00
N MET A 76 31.06 -11.59 22.15
CA MET A 76 30.41 -10.50 21.45
C MET A 76 28.91 -10.79 21.25
N VAL A 77 28.10 -9.75 21.40
CA VAL A 77 26.67 -9.78 21.05
C VAL A 77 26.42 -8.78 19.92
N VAL A 78 25.84 -9.27 18.83
CA VAL A 78 25.40 -8.44 17.71
C VAL A 78 23.89 -8.27 17.80
N LEU A 79 23.44 -7.01 17.97
CA LEU A 79 22.02 -6.69 18.02
C LEU A 79 21.43 -6.60 16.62
N MET A 80 20.44 -7.42 16.37
CA MET A 80 19.66 -7.39 15.13
C MET A 80 18.41 -6.53 15.36
N GLY A 81 18.58 -5.21 15.18
CA GLY A 81 17.48 -4.26 15.37
C GLY A 81 16.35 -4.43 14.35
N ALA A 82 15.14 -4.09 14.76
CA ALA A 82 14.00 -4.03 13.84
C ALA A 82 14.14 -2.83 12.88
N ILE A 83 13.54 -2.97 11.69
CA ILE A 83 13.39 -1.86 10.76
C ILE A 83 12.04 -1.24 11.03
N GLU A 84 12.01 0.06 11.33
CA GLU A 84 10.81 0.84 11.60
C GLU A 84 10.65 1.95 10.57
N PRO A 85 9.41 2.39 10.29
CA PRO A 85 9.19 3.54 9.43
C PRO A 85 9.74 4.82 10.09
N GLN A 86 10.11 5.80 9.26
CA GLN A 86 10.56 7.10 9.75
C GLN A 86 9.46 7.79 10.58
N ALA A 87 9.85 8.56 11.58
CA ALA A 87 8.90 9.23 12.48
C ALA A 87 7.95 10.20 11.75
N ASP A 88 8.43 10.84 10.68
CA ASP A 88 7.69 11.78 9.84
C ASP A 88 6.95 11.13 8.66
N ALA A 89 6.98 9.80 8.52
CA ALA A 89 6.39 9.08 7.40
C ALA A 89 4.90 9.42 7.19
N LYS A 90 4.13 9.55 8.28
CA LYS A 90 2.72 9.92 8.20
C LYS A 90 2.50 11.33 7.67
N GLU A 91 3.31 12.29 8.12
CA GLU A 91 3.22 13.67 7.66
C GLU A 91 3.57 13.79 6.18
N LEU A 92 4.64 13.16 5.75
CA LEU A 92 5.02 13.10 4.34
C LEU A 92 3.96 12.38 3.50
N GLY A 93 3.39 11.28 4.01
CA GLY A 93 2.29 10.56 3.37
C GLY A 93 1.08 11.45 3.12
N LEU A 94 0.68 12.26 4.10
CA LEU A 94 -0.42 13.23 3.95
C LEU A 94 -0.10 14.29 2.88
N LYS A 95 1.12 14.84 2.88
CA LYS A 95 1.55 15.83 1.87
C LYS A 95 1.55 15.27 0.44
N CYS A 96 1.89 14.01 0.28
CA CYS A 96 1.94 13.32 -1.02
C CYS A 96 0.61 12.62 -1.39
N GLY A 97 -0.40 12.65 -0.53
CA GLY A 97 -1.65 11.92 -0.73
C GLY A 97 -1.48 10.40 -0.70
N ILE A 98 -0.52 9.88 0.05
CA ILE A 98 -0.23 8.45 0.16
C ILE A 98 -0.80 7.91 1.46
N SER A 99 -1.49 6.78 1.38
CA SER A 99 -1.99 6.07 2.56
C SER A 99 -0.86 5.35 3.30
N CYS A 100 -0.96 5.32 4.63
CA CYS A 100 -0.08 4.55 5.49
C CYS A 100 -0.85 3.43 6.18
N SER A 101 -0.18 2.31 6.39
CA SER A 101 -0.67 1.23 7.25
C SER A 101 -0.72 1.68 8.72
N MET A 102 -1.37 0.91 9.59
CA MET A 102 -1.38 1.16 11.03
C MET A 102 0.02 1.20 11.63
N ALA A 103 0.97 0.45 11.06
CA ALA A 103 2.37 0.42 11.47
C ALA A 103 3.21 1.59 10.90
N GLY A 104 2.63 2.49 10.09
CA GLY A 104 3.30 3.66 9.53
C GLY A 104 4.00 3.44 8.19
N TRP A 105 3.91 2.25 7.58
CA TRP A 105 4.45 1.98 6.24
C TRP A 105 3.53 2.51 5.15
N TYR A 106 4.09 3.03 4.05
CA TYR A 106 3.29 3.42 2.90
C TYR A 106 2.65 2.22 2.23
N THR A 107 1.40 2.39 1.79
CA THR A 107 0.65 1.32 1.15
C THR A 107 0.64 1.50 -0.37
N GLU A 108 0.82 0.39 -1.05
CA GLU A 108 0.67 0.27 -2.50
C GLU A 108 -0.79 0.26 -2.92
N ARG A 109 -1.02 0.49 -4.22
CA ARG A 109 -2.38 0.42 -4.81
C ARG A 109 -2.96 -0.99 -4.71
N HIS A 110 -2.16 -2.00 -5.01
CA HIS A 110 -2.56 -3.39 -4.89
C HIS A 110 -1.34 -4.29 -4.69
N PRO A 111 -1.29 -5.11 -3.62
CA PRO A 111 -0.08 -5.86 -3.25
C PRO A 111 0.37 -6.89 -4.29
N LYS A 112 -0.52 -7.39 -5.12
CA LYS A 112 -0.21 -8.41 -6.13
C LYS A 112 -0.18 -7.86 -7.56
N LEU A 113 -1.07 -6.94 -7.91
CA LEU A 113 -1.26 -6.48 -9.29
C LEU A 113 -0.51 -5.17 -9.58
N ASP A 114 -0.32 -4.31 -8.58
CA ASP A 114 0.37 -3.03 -8.74
C ASP A 114 1.15 -2.66 -7.47
N PRO A 115 2.23 -3.42 -7.17
CA PRO A 115 2.91 -3.37 -5.87
C PRO A 115 3.83 -2.15 -5.68
N VAL A 116 4.01 -1.31 -6.70
CA VAL A 116 4.89 -0.14 -6.64
C VAL A 116 4.15 1.18 -6.86
N ALA A 117 2.92 1.16 -7.39
CA ALA A 117 2.11 2.36 -7.51
C ALA A 117 1.34 2.64 -6.22
N THR A 118 1.05 3.90 -5.95
CA THR A 118 0.16 4.32 -4.86
C THR A 118 -1.25 4.60 -5.40
N MET A 119 -2.18 4.92 -4.51
CA MET A 119 -3.52 5.40 -4.92
C MET A 119 -3.46 6.77 -5.59
N THR A 120 -2.38 7.51 -5.38
CA THR A 120 -2.14 8.81 -6.02
C THR A 120 -1.34 8.61 -7.30
N ASP A 121 -1.90 9.01 -8.45
CA ASP A 121 -1.22 8.87 -9.73
C ASP A 121 0.07 9.70 -9.77
N GLY A 122 1.10 9.11 -10.38
CA GLY A 122 2.42 9.73 -10.48
C GLY A 122 3.29 9.55 -9.23
N VAL A 123 2.76 8.97 -8.15
CA VAL A 123 3.51 8.68 -6.93
C VAL A 123 3.71 7.18 -6.79
N PHE A 124 4.96 6.78 -6.62
CA PHE A 124 5.38 5.38 -6.53
C PHE A 124 6.12 5.12 -5.23
N VAL A 125 6.04 3.89 -4.75
CA VAL A 125 6.78 3.43 -3.56
C VAL A 125 7.78 2.37 -3.95
N ALA A 126 8.98 2.43 -3.39
CA ALA A 126 10.02 1.44 -3.62
C ALA A 126 10.92 1.29 -2.39
N GLY A 127 11.31 0.05 -2.10
CA GLY A 127 12.21 -0.25 -1.01
C GLY A 127 11.57 -0.26 0.36
N VAL A 128 12.34 0.10 1.37
CA VAL A 128 11.99 -0.08 2.79
C VAL A 128 10.85 0.82 3.25
N CYS A 129 10.52 1.88 2.53
CA CYS A 129 9.39 2.76 2.88
C CYS A 129 8.01 2.06 2.87
N GLN A 130 7.89 0.93 2.17
CA GLN A 130 6.68 0.10 2.12
C GLN A 130 6.66 -0.99 3.21
N GLY A 131 7.80 -1.33 3.75
CA GLY A 131 7.96 -2.40 4.73
C GLY A 131 9.40 -2.91 4.79
N ALA A 132 9.74 -3.66 5.81
CA ALA A 132 11.05 -4.27 5.95
C ALA A 132 11.38 -5.18 4.76
N LYS A 133 12.52 -4.92 4.12
CA LYS A 133 13.00 -5.64 2.93
C LYS A 133 14.51 -5.77 2.96
N ASP A 134 15.03 -6.79 2.29
CA ASP A 134 16.45 -6.91 1.99
C ASP A 134 16.89 -6.03 0.82
N ILE A 135 18.19 -5.97 0.58
CA ILE A 135 18.77 -5.15 -0.49
C ILE A 135 18.32 -5.65 -1.88
N PRO A 136 18.37 -6.96 -2.21
CA PRO A 136 17.91 -7.46 -3.51
C PRO A 136 16.44 -7.12 -3.79
N ALA A 137 15.54 -7.31 -2.83
CA ALA A 137 14.12 -6.97 -2.99
C ALA A 137 13.90 -5.47 -3.16
N SER A 138 14.66 -4.63 -2.43
CA SER A 138 14.60 -3.18 -2.56
C SER A 138 15.05 -2.70 -3.94
N VAL A 139 16.13 -3.27 -4.48
CA VAL A 139 16.63 -2.96 -5.83
C VAL A 139 15.64 -3.41 -6.91
N ALA A 140 15.10 -4.62 -6.79
CA ALA A 140 14.08 -5.12 -7.72
C ALA A 140 12.83 -4.24 -7.74
N GLN A 141 12.39 -3.78 -6.57
CA GLN A 141 11.25 -2.88 -6.46
C GLN A 141 11.54 -1.49 -7.03
N GLY A 142 12.76 -0.96 -6.85
CA GLY A 142 13.20 0.28 -7.48
C GLY A 142 13.18 0.19 -9.01
N ALA A 143 13.66 -0.92 -9.56
CA ALA A 143 13.59 -1.17 -11.00
C ALA A 143 12.16 -1.29 -11.52
N ALA A 144 11.28 -1.94 -10.76
CA ALA A 144 9.85 -2.03 -11.09
C ALA A 144 9.17 -0.67 -11.08
N ALA A 145 9.45 0.19 -10.08
CA ALA A 145 8.93 1.55 -10.03
C ALA A 145 9.43 2.38 -11.23
N ALA A 146 10.72 2.30 -11.57
CA ALA A 146 11.26 2.97 -12.74
C ALA A 146 10.60 2.51 -14.04
N ALA A 147 10.33 1.22 -14.21
CA ALA A 147 9.62 0.68 -15.38
C ALA A 147 8.18 1.21 -15.45
N ARG A 148 7.49 1.35 -14.32
CA ARG A 148 6.14 1.97 -14.28
C ARG A 148 6.18 3.44 -14.69
N VAL A 149 7.15 4.22 -14.18
CA VAL A 149 7.36 5.62 -14.57
C VAL A 149 7.64 5.74 -16.07
N MET A 150 8.56 4.92 -16.59
CA MET A 150 8.90 4.88 -18.02
C MET A 150 7.66 4.56 -18.88
N GLY A 151 6.83 3.61 -18.45
CA GLY A 151 5.59 3.26 -19.14
C GLY A 151 4.60 4.42 -19.24
N MET A 152 4.59 5.34 -18.28
CA MET A 152 3.78 6.57 -18.33
C MET A 152 4.39 7.60 -19.25
N ILE A 153 5.68 7.87 -19.12
CA ILE A 153 6.40 8.91 -19.90
C ILE A 153 6.40 8.54 -21.38
N THR A 154 6.70 7.28 -21.73
CA THR A 154 6.78 6.81 -23.12
C THR A 154 5.46 6.93 -23.87
N LYS A 155 4.33 6.76 -23.18
CA LYS A 155 3.00 6.92 -23.78
C LYS A 155 2.64 8.38 -24.07
N GLY A 156 3.32 9.35 -23.45
CA GLY A 156 3.02 10.78 -23.59
C GLY A 156 1.60 11.18 -23.18
N LYS A 157 0.82 10.21 -22.67
CA LYS A 157 -0.57 10.39 -22.25
C LYS A 157 -0.81 9.58 -20.97
N VAL A 158 -1.50 10.17 -20.02
CA VAL A 158 -1.99 9.50 -18.82
C VAL A 158 -3.48 9.23 -19.00
N MET A 159 -3.91 7.98 -18.81
CA MET A 159 -5.32 7.63 -18.76
C MET A 159 -5.89 8.13 -17.43
N ILE A 160 -6.82 9.07 -17.50
CA ILE A 160 -7.53 9.58 -16.33
C ILE A 160 -8.76 8.68 -16.11
N GLU A 161 -9.13 8.44 -14.85
CA GLU A 161 -10.39 7.78 -14.53
C GLU A 161 -11.56 8.59 -15.11
N PRO A 162 -12.42 8.02 -15.95
CA PRO A 162 -13.55 8.74 -16.54
C PRO A 162 -14.65 9.05 -15.52
N ILE A 163 -14.67 8.34 -14.39
CA ILE A 163 -15.63 8.53 -13.32
C ILE A 163 -15.13 9.69 -12.44
N VAL A 164 -15.47 10.91 -12.83
CA VAL A 164 -15.12 12.13 -12.09
C VAL A 164 -16.38 12.80 -11.54
N ALA A 165 -16.23 13.51 -10.44
CA ALA A 165 -17.30 14.36 -9.92
C ALA A 165 -17.35 15.67 -10.70
N THR A 166 -18.55 16.21 -10.87
CA THR A 166 -18.79 17.53 -11.49
C THR A 166 -19.62 18.37 -10.54
N ILE A 167 -19.22 19.61 -10.34
CA ILE A 167 -19.94 20.59 -9.49
C ILE A 167 -20.67 21.58 -10.41
N ASN A 168 -21.95 21.78 -10.16
CA ASN A 168 -22.68 22.88 -10.78
C ASN A 168 -22.29 24.19 -10.05
N GLU A 169 -21.40 24.99 -10.66
CA GLU A 169 -20.85 26.21 -10.09
C GLU A 169 -21.96 27.25 -9.83
N GLU A 170 -23.00 27.34 -10.67
CA GLU A 170 -24.08 28.31 -10.55
C GLU A 170 -24.97 28.06 -9.29
N ALA A 171 -25.09 26.79 -8.93
CA ALA A 171 -25.89 26.39 -7.75
C ALA A 171 -25.04 26.13 -6.50
N CYS A 172 -23.72 26.24 -6.61
CA CYS A 172 -22.79 26.00 -5.50
C CYS A 172 -22.88 27.11 -4.45
N SER A 173 -23.12 26.74 -3.20
CA SER A 173 -23.19 27.69 -2.07
C SER A 173 -21.85 28.05 -1.47
N GLY A 174 -20.73 27.49 -1.97
CA GLY A 174 -19.38 27.80 -1.44
C GLY A 174 -19.10 27.30 -0.04
N CYS A 175 -19.85 26.34 0.48
CA CYS A 175 -19.73 25.86 1.86
C CYS A 175 -18.44 25.08 2.19
N ARG A 176 -17.64 24.72 1.19
CA ARG A 176 -16.33 24.02 1.30
C ARG A 176 -16.38 22.63 1.96
N ILE A 177 -17.55 22.06 2.24
CA ILE A 177 -17.64 20.72 2.82
C ILE A 177 -16.94 19.68 1.91
N CYS A 178 -17.18 19.75 0.61
CA CYS A 178 -16.57 18.85 -0.37
C CYS A 178 -15.03 18.97 -0.42
N ASN A 179 -14.47 20.17 -0.22
CA ASN A 179 -13.02 20.37 -0.15
C ASN A 179 -12.42 19.60 1.03
N ASN A 180 -13.03 19.74 2.22
CA ASN A 180 -12.55 19.11 3.45
C ASN A 180 -12.73 17.57 3.44
N MET A 181 -13.74 17.09 2.70
CA MET A 181 -14.08 15.66 2.64
C MET A 181 -13.28 14.90 1.56
N CYS A 182 -12.61 15.59 0.64
CA CYS A 182 -11.92 14.94 -0.46
C CYS A 182 -10.59 14.33 0.00
N PRO A 183 -10.45 12.98 0.06
CA PRO A 183 -9.21 12.34 0.52
C PRO A 183 -8.06 12.48 -0.50
N TYR A 184 -8.38 12.92 -1.74
CA TYR A 184 -7.41 13.07 -2.82
C TYR A 184 -7.03 14.52 -3.09
N ASN A 185 -7.54 15.48 -2.31
CA ASN A 185 -7.38 16.92 -2.54
C ASN A 185 -7.72 17.35 -3.98
N ALA A 186 -8.70 16.67 -4.56
CA ALA A 186 -9.12 16.89 -5.96
C ALA A 186 -10.18 18.00 -6.10
N ILE A 187 -10.42 18.80 -5.07
CA ILE A 187 -11.38 19.90 -5.09
C ILE A 187 -10.70 21.15 -4.59
N GLU A 188 -10.61 22.14 -5.43
CA GLU A 188 -10.13 23.47 -5.11
C GLU A 188 -11.29 24.43 -4.85
N TYR A 189 -11.03 25.53 -4.16
CA TYR A 189 -11.98 26.60 -3.94
C TYR A 189 -11.56 27.81 -4.72
N ASP A 190 -12.43 28.32 -5.56
CA ASP A 190 -12.25 29.54 -6.31
C ASP A 190 -12.71 30.72 -5.44
N GLU A 191 -11.75 31.49 -4.90
CA GLU A 191 -12.02 32.62 -4.00
C GLU A 191 -12.71 33.79 -4.73
N GLU A 192 -12.50 33.95 -6.04
CA GLU A 192 -13.12 35.04 -6.83
C GLU A 192 -14.58 34.75 -7.07
N LYS A 193 -14.92 33.52 -7.39
CA LYS A 193 -16.29 33.09 -7.66
C LYS A 193 -17.04 32.63 -6.42
N GLY A 194 -16.33 32.33 -5.33
CA GLY A 194 -16.91 31.81 -4.09
C GLY A 194 -17.45 30.38 -4.23
N VAL A 195 -16.93 29.57 -5.15
CA VAL A 195 -17.42 28.20 -5.42
C VAL A 195 -16.30 27.17 -5.39
N SER A 196 -16.67 25.93 -5.22
CA SER A 196 -15.73 24.81 -5.31
C SER A 196 -15.71 24.24 -6.72
N ARG A 197 -14.52 23.78 -7.18
CA ARG A 197 -14.28 23.19 -8.50
C ARG A 197 -13.52 21.88 -8.38
N VAL A 198 -13.86 20.91 -9.22
CA VAL A 198 -13.16 19.61 -9.25
C VAL A 198 -11.99 19.67 -10.23
N ILE A 199 -10.81 19.24 -9.75
CA ILE A 199 -9.62 18.99 -10.57
C ILE A 199 -9.75 17.56 -11.13
N SER A 200 -10.24 17.45 -12.36
CA SER A 200 -10.57 16.15 -12.99
C SER A 200 -9.39 15.17 -13.01
N SER A 201 -8.15 15.66 -13.21
CA SER A 201 -6.94 14.82 -13.21
C SER A 201 -6.61 14.19 -11.86
N MET A 202 -7.08 14.78 -10.76
CA MET A 202 -6.87 14.29 -9.40
C MET A 202 -8.06 13.51 -8.85
N CYS A 203 -9.23 13.68 -9.44
CA CYS A 203 -10.45 13.02 -8.98
C CYS A 203 -10.40 11.50 -9.23
N LYS A 204 -10.76 10.72 -8.23
CA LYS A 204 -10.82 9.24 -8.30
C LYS A 204 -12.26 8.69 -8.34
N GLY A 205 -13.24 9.56 -8.52
CA GLY A 205 -14.63 9.13 -8.63
C GLY A 205 -15.23 8.45 -7.40
N CYS A 206 -14.65 8.63 -6.20
CA CYS A 206 -15.07 7.92 -5.01
C CYS A 206 -16.47 8.27 -4.49
N GLY A 207 -17.10 9.37 -4.99
CA GLY A 207 -18.45 9.78 -4.64
C GLY A 207 -18.63 10.45 -3.29
N THR A 208 -17.59 10.53 -2.44
CA THR A 208 -17.69 11.12 -1.08
C THR A 208 -18.23 12.56 -1.11
N CYS A 209 -17.76 13.39 -2.04
CA CYS A 209 -18.23 14.76 -2.18
C CYS A 209 -19.68 14.84 -2.69
N VAL A 210 -20.10 13.88 -3.54
CA VAL A 210 -21.48 13.79 -4.04
C VAL A 210 -22.44 13.54 -2.87
N ALA A 211 -22.12 12.56 -2.02
CA ALA A 211 -22.91 12.21 -0.85
C ALA A 211 -22.92 13.32 0.23
N ALA A 212 -21.81 14.05 0.36
CA ALA A 212 -21.65 15.07 1.41
C ALA A 212 -22.21 16.45 1.03
N CYS A 213 -22.59 16.69 -0.23
CA CYS A 213 -23.05 18.00 -0.68
C CYS A 213 -24.48 18.31 -0.19
N PRO A 214 -24.68 19.29 0.75
CA PRO A 214 -26.00 19.57 1.29
C PRO A 214 -26.93 20.21 0.25
N ALA A 215 -26.37 20.88 -0.77
CA ALA A 215 -27.15 21.49 -1.85
C ALA A 215 -27.46 20.49 -2.99
N GLY A 216 -26.87 19.26 -2.98
CA GLY A 216 -27.07 18.26 -4.01
C GLY A 216 -26.58 18.65 -5.39
N VAL A 217 -25.62 19.58 -5.49
CA VAL A 217 -25.14 20.17 -6.75
C VAL A 217 -23.90 19.45 -7.32
N ILE A 218 -23.46 18.37 -6.70
CA ILE A 218 -22.34 17.56 -7.14
C ILE A 218 -22.87 16.25 -7.73
N THR A 219 -22.49 15.92 -8.94
CA THR A 219 -22.86 14.68 -9.62
C THR A 219 -21.60 13.86 -9.94
N GLY A 220 -21.72 12.56 -9.90
CA GLY A 220 -20.67 11.64 -10.39
C GLY A 220 -20.93 11.26 -11.84
N ALA A 221 -19.92 11.37 -12.70
CA ALA A 221 -20.01 10.85 -14.06
C ALA A 221 -20.28 9.34 -14.02
N HIS A 222 -21.12 8.86 -14.93
CA HIS A 222 -21.57 7.46 -15.02
C HIS A 222 -22.48 6.95 -13.88
N PHE A 223 -22.77 7.79 -12.87
CA PHE A 223 -23.60 7.45 -11.71
C PHE A 223 -24.70 8.49 -11.42
N ASN A 224 -25.17 9.21 -12.45
CA ASN A 224 -26.36 10.03 -12.28
C ASN A 224 -27.63 9.16 -12.27
N ASN A 225 -28.73 9.69 -11.74
CA ASN A 225 -29.99 8.93 -11.58
C ASN A 225 -30.49 8.35 -12.92
N GLN A 226 -30.37 9.08 -14.02
CA GLN A 226 -30.82 8.60 -15.36
C GLN A 226 -30.01 7.38 -15.81
N GLN A 227 -28.68 7.42 -15.59
CA GLN A 227 -27.80 6.30 -15.94
C GLN A 227 -28.06 5.08 -15.06
N ILE A 228 -28.28 5.28 -13.76
CA ILE A 228 -28.62 4.19 -12.83
C ILE A 228 -29.97 3.57 -13.23
N PHE A 229 -30.98 4.35 -13.51
CA PHE A 229 -32.29 3.84 -13.95
C PHE A 229 -32.17 3.08 -15.29
N ALA A 230 -31.41 3.61 -16.25
CA ALA A 230 -31.18 2.91 -17.50
C ALA A 230 -30.46 1.56 -17.32
N GLN A 231 -29.52 1.46 -16.37
CA GLN A 231 -28.86 0.20 -16.04
C GLN A 231 -29.84 -0.80 -15.39
N ILE A 232 -30.70 -0.34 -14.49
CA ILE A 232 -31.75 -1.16 -13.87
C ILE A 232 -32.72 -1.66 -14.94
N GLU A 233 -33.22 -0.77 -15.81
CA GLU A 233 -34.11 -1.14 -16.90
C GLU A 233 -33.46 -2.13 -17.85
N GLY A 234 -32.19 -1.91 -18.23
CA GLY A 234 -31.41 -2.82 -19.06
C GLY A 234 -31.23 -4.22 -18.44
N SER A 235 -30.98 -4.29 -17.13
CA SER A 235 -30.86 -5.56 -16.43
C SER A 235 -32.17 -6.33 -16.30
N LEU A 236 -33.30 -5.63 -16.32
CA LEU A 236 -34.64 -6.23 -16.27
C LEU A 236 -35.16 -6.63 -17.67
N TRP A 237 -34.53 -6.13 -18.72
CA TRP A 237 -34.93 -6.43 -20.10
C TRP A 237 -34.85 -7.92 -20.44
N ASP A 238 -33.81 -8.59 -19.99
CA ASP A 238 -33.60 -10.03 -20.20
C ASP A 238 -34.46 -10.90 -19.28
N ALA A 239 -35.10 -10.32 -18.28
CA ALA A 239 -35.94 -11.04 -17.32
C ALA A 239 -37.40 -11.23 -17.84
N LYS A 240 -37.75 -10.72 -19.00
CA LYS A 240 -39.06 -11.01 -19.60
C LYS A 240 -39.07 -12.44 -20.13
N PRO A 241 -39.97 -13.31 -19.65
CA PRO A 241 -40.05 -14.67 -20.15
C PRO A 241 -40.27 -14.68 -21.65
N SER A 242 -39.48 -15.45 -22.39
CA SER A 242 -39.61 -15.69 -23.83
C SER A 242 -40.89 -16.49 -24.13
N GLY A 243 -42.01 -15.80 -24.08
CA GLY A 243 -43.33 -16.34 -24.41
C GLY A 243 -44.06 -15.41 -25.37
N GLY A 244 -43.94 -15.68 -26.65
CA GLY A 244 -44.75 -15.05 -27.69
C GLY A 244 -43.91 -14.35 -28.76
N ASN A 245 -44.06 -14.80 -30.01
CA ASN A 245 -43.63 -14.15 -31.23
C ASN A 245 -44.01 -12.66 -31.22
N GLY A 246 -43.07 -11.78 -30.97
CA GLY A 246 -43.25 -10.34 -30.96
C GLY A 246 -41.93 -9.66 -31.20
N ASP A 247 -41.87 -8.93 -32.27
CA ASP A 247 -40.86 -8.02 -32.79
C ASP A 247 -39.83 -7.57 -31.72
N ARG A 248 -38.59 -7.99 -31.88
CA ARG A 248 -37.46 -7.45 -31.12
C ARG A 248 -37.20 -6.06 -31.64
N GLY A 249 -37.81 -5.06 -31.00
CA GLY A 249 -37.43 -3.66 -31.21
C GLY A 249 -35.92 -3.52 -31.03
N ALA A 250 -35.26 -2.91 -32.00
CA ALA A 250 -33.84 -2.62 -31.99
C ALA A 250 -33.46 -1.93 -30.66
N ALA A 251 -32.39 -2.37 -30.05
CA ALA A 251 -31.82 -1.69 -28.89
C ALA A 251 -31.66 -0.20 -29.20
N PRO A 252 -31.99 0.71 -28.26
CA PRO A 252 -31.75 2.12 -28.45
C PRO A 252 -30.28 2.34 -28.77
N ALA A 253 -30.01 3.15 -29.81
CA ALA A 253 -28.63 3.48 -30.18
C ALA A 253 -27.87 4.03 -28.98
N PRO A 254 -26.59 3.67 -28.83
CA PRO A 254 -25.77 4.23 -27.76
C PRO A 254 -25.76 5.75 -27.85
N ALA A 255 -25.86 6.41 -26.70
CA ALA A 255 -25.76 7.86 -26.63
C ALA A 255 -24.45 8.32 -27.28
N PRO A 256 -24.44 9.45 -28.02
CA PRO A 256 -23.21 9.94 -28.64
C PRO A 256 -22.14 10.15 -27.59
N GLU A 257 -20.93 9.65 -27.91
CA GLU A 257 -19.76 9.91 -27.08
C GLU A 257 -19.55 11.42 -26.94
N PRO A 258 -19.24 11.92 -25.74
CA PRO A 258 -18.92 13.32 -25.56
C PRO A 258 -17.68 13.66 -26.39
N GLU A 259 -17.79 14.71 -27.20
CA GLU A 259 -16.68 15.22 -28.00
C GLU A 259 -15.46 15.47 -27.09
N PRO A 260 -14.24 15.12 -27.53
CA PRO A 260 -13.05 15.40 -26.77
C PRO A 260 -12.88 16.91 -26.62
N ALA A 261 -12.80 17.38 -25.37
CA ALA A 261 -12.47 18.77 -25.09
C ALA A 261 -11.13 19.11 -25.76
N VAL A 262 -11.20 20.01 -26.73
CA VAL A 262 -10.03 20.53 -27.45
C VAL A 262 -9.27 21.45 -26.50
N SER A 263 -7.96 21.10 -26.28
CA SER A 263 -6.77 21.77 -25.73
C SER A 263 -6.89 22.62 -24.49
#